data_9a7a4adf84da068c975e01235e7f171f
#
_entry.id   9a7a4adf84da068c975e01235e7f171f
#
_cell.length_a   1.000
_cell.length_b   1.000
_cell.length_c   1.000
_cell.angle_alpha   90.00
_cell.angle_beta   90.00
_cell.angle_gamma   90.00
#
_symmetry.space_group_name_H-M   'P 1'
#
loop_
_entity.id
_entity.type
_entity.pdbx_description
1 polymer ?
#
loop_
_entity_poly.entity_id
_entity_poly.type
_entity_poly.pdbx_seq_one_letter_code
_entity_poly.pdbx_strand_id
1 'polypeptide(L)'
;YHIAKTQVQKTSYVTYRHYLQDAVFLAGIESEDAALLQQLQQALLHPAFPLYLGRRSCPPTLPLCLGLRQCSLQEALQTEPPLCPGRHWRLVLDADPLEPGTAVQRDVPVSFDPRHRQYGYRSARELWQTMPDSPEKTEHDPFREL
;
A
#
# COMPACT_ATOMS: atom_id res chain seq x y z
N TYR A 1 -14.99 5.73 -17.96
CA TYR A 1 -15.71 6.96 -17.60
C TYR A 1 -16.97 6.63 -16.81
N HIS A 2 -17.40 7.55 -15.94
CA HIS A 2 -18.61 7.40 -15.16
C HIS A 2 -19.57 8.55 -15.44
N ILE A 3 -20.84 8.24 -15.53
CA ILE A 3 -21.89 9.23 -15.71
C ILE A 3 -22.50 9.52 -14.34
N ALA A 4 -22.43 10.77 -13.90
CA ALA A 4 -23.10 11.25 -12.69
C ALA A 4 -24.33 12.07 -13.07
N LYS A 5 -25.44 11.87 -12.37
CA LYS A 5 -26.68 12.63 -12.53
C LYS A 5 -26.87 13.53 -11.32
N THR A 6 -27.06 14.83 -11.55
CA THR A 6 -27.49 15.76 -10.52
C THR A 6 -29.01 15.81 -10.44
N GLN A 7 -29.55 15.74 -9.22
CA GLN A 7 -31.01 15.76 -8.99
C GLN A 7 -31.66 17.11 -9.36
N VAL A 8 -30.88 18.21 -9.35
CA VAL A 8 -31.42 19.56 -9.54
C VAL A 8 -31.58 19.94 -11.00
N GLN A 9 -30.79 19.39 -11.93
CA GLN A 9 -30.83 19.82 -13.34
C GLN A 9 -31.09 18.72 -14.36
N LYS A 10 -31.28 17.48 -13.93
CA LYS A 10 -31.45 16.28 -14.82
C LYS A 10 -30.37 16.17 -15.92
N THR A 11 -29.27 16.88 -15.81
CA THR A 11 -28.18 16.86 -16.76
C THR A 11 -27.16 15.81 -16.35
N SER A 12 -26.73 15.02 -17.34
CA SER A 12 -25.63 14.06 -17.14
C SER A 12 -24.31 14.73 -17.52
N TYR A 13 -23.27 14.51 -16.72
CA TYR A 13 -21.93 14.97 -17.05
C TYR A 13 -20.93 13.81 -16.94
N VAL A 14 -19.90 13.87 -17.74
CA VAL A 14 -18.82 12.86 -17.75
C VAL A 14 -17.77 13.30 -16.74
N THR A 15 -17.40 12.37 -15.84
CA THR A 15 -16.29 12.59 -14.90
C THR A 15 -15.14 11.65 -15.26
N TYR A 16 -13.92 12.20 -15.28
CA TYR A 16 -12.70 11.42 -15.44
C TYR A 16 -12.17 11.05 -14.07
N ARG A 17 -11.78 9.77 -13.92
CA ARG A 17 -11.19 9.26 -12.68
C ARG A 17 -9.97 8.44 -13.02
N HIS A 18 -8.88 8.74 -12.35
CA HIS A 18 -7.61 8.02 -12.53
C HIS A 18 -7.48 6.96 -11.45
N TYR A 19 -6.95 5.81 -11.84
CA TYR A 19 -6.70 4.67 -10.97
C TYR A 19 -5.25 4.24 -11.15
N LEU A 20 -4.61 3.84 -10.04
CA LEU A 20 -3.36 3.11 -10.12
C LEU A 20 -3.68 1.69 -10.59
N GLN A 21 -3.04 1.28 -11.67
CA GLN A 21 -3.15 -0.08 -12.21
C GLN A 21 -1.81 -0.78 -12.03
N ASP A 22 -1.88 -2.08 -11.70
CA ASP A 22 -0.71 -2.95 -11.49
C ASP A 22 0.31 -2.43 -10.46
N ALA A 23 -0.15 -1.58 -9.54
CA ALA A 23 0.68 -1.07 -8.46
C ALA A 23 0.72 -2.06 -7.30
N VAL A 24 1.93 -2.40 -6.85
CA VAL A 24 2.17 -3.28 -5.70
C VAL A 24 2.83 -2.45 -4.60
N PHE A 25 2.25 -2.53 -3.41
CA PHE A 25 2.75 -1.85 -2.23
C PHE A 25 3.00 -2.87 -1.12
N LEU A 26 4.14 -2.74 -0.46
CA LEU A 26 4.46 -3.42 0.78
C LEU A 26 4.49 -2.39 1.89
N ALA A 27 3.66 -2.58 2.92
CA ALA A 27 3.64 -1.73 4.10
C ALA A 27 4.14 -2.52 5.31
N GLY A 28 5.06 -1.94 6.06
CA GLY A 28 5.57 -2.48 7.30
C GLY A 28 5.16 -1.59 8.48
N ILE A 29 4.87 -2.22 9.61
CA ILE A 29 4.55 -1.58 10.88
C ILE A 29 5.48 -2.17 11.94
N GLU A 30 6.16 -1.32 12.70
CA GLU A 30 7.02 -1.71 13.81
C GLU A 30 6.40 -1.23 15.13
N SER A 31 6.42 -2.08 16.15
CA SER A 31 5.98 -1.75 17.49
C SER A 31 6.65 -2.68 18.50
N GLU A 32 6.94 -2.15 19.68
CA GLU A 32 7.37 -2.95 20.84
C GLU A 32 6.22 -3.76 21.45
N ASP A 33 4.98 -3.36 21.19
CA ASP A 33 3.79 -4.07 21.63
C ASP A 33 3.46 -5.24 20.69
N ALA A 34 3.97 -6.41 21.03
CA ALA A 34 3.70 -7.64 20.29
C ALA A 34 2.20 -8.02 20.28
N ALA A 35 1.45 -7.68 21.32
CA ALA A 35 0.03 -7.99 21.40
C ALA A 35 -0.77 -7.13 20.39
N LEU A 36 -0.40 -5.86 20.24
CA LEU A 36 -0.96 -4.98 19.20
C LEU A 36 -0.70 -5.54 17.80
N LEU A 37 0.53 -5.94 17.49
CA LEU A 37 0.87 -6.49 16.18
C LEU A 37 0.11 -7.78 15.88
N GLN A 38 -0.07 -8.67 16.87
CA GLN A 38 -0.90 -9.87 16.73
C GLN A 38 -2.37 -9.55 16.47
N GLN A 39 -2.93 -8.56 17.18
CA GLN A 39 -4.31 -8.11 16.93
C GLN A 39 -4.49 -7.54 15.53
N LEU A 40 -3.55 -6.73 15.05
CA LEU A 40 -3.56 -6.20 13.68
C LEU A 40 -3.47 -7.33 12.64
N GLN A 41 -2.62 -8.33 12.86
CA GLN A 41 -2.53 -9.50 12.00
C GLN A 41 -3.87 -10.24 11.94
N GLN A 42 -4.49 -10.53 13.09
CA GLN A 42 -5.78 -11.21 13.13
C GLN A 42 -6.89 -10.40 12.45
N ALA A 43 -6.90 -9.08 12.63
CA ALA A 43 -7.86 -8.21 11.96
C ALA A 43 -7.71 -8.19 10.44
N LEU A 44 -6.49 -8.31 9.92
CA LEU A 44 -6.22 -8.41 8.48
C LEU A 44 -6.60 -9.79 7.90
N LEU A 45 -6.37 -10.86 8.67
CA LEU A 45 -6.71 -12.22 8.25
C LEU A 45 -8.22 -12.51 8.34
N HIS A 46 -8.90 -11.87 9.30
CA HIS A 46 -10.34 -12.04 9.54
C HIS A 46 -11.06 -10.69 9.60
N PRO A 47 -11.08 -9.93 8.49
CA PRO A 47 -11.68 -8.61 8.48
C PRO A 47 -13.20 -8.69 8.64
N ALA A 48 -13.77 -7.79 9.47
CA ALA A 48 -15.22 -7.70 9.68
C ALA A 48 -15.99 -7.34 8.39
N PHE A 49 -15.33 -6.67 7.45
CA PHE A 49 -15.88 -6.29 6.15
C PHE A 49 -14.90 -6.64 5.03
N PRO A 50 -15.38 -6.99 3.82
CA PRO A 50 -14.50 -7.19 2.68
C PRO A 50 -13.61 -5.97 2.43
N LEU A 51 -12.32 -6.19 2.32
CA LEU A 51 -11.33 -5.14 2.07
C LEU A 51 -11.30 -4.78 0.58
N TYR A 52 -11.08 -3.51 0.30
CA TYR A 52 -10.97 -3.02 -1.06
C TYR A 52 -10.08 -1.77 -1.15
N LEU A 53 -9.43 -1.58 -2.29
CA LEU A 53 -8.50 -0.49 -2.56
C LEU A 53 -9.25 0.69 -3.23
N GLY A 54 -9.85 1.55 -2.39
CA GLY A 54 -10.61 2.72 -2.82
C GLY A 54 -12.03 2.43 -3.31
N ARG A 55 -12.28 1.31 -4.01
CA ARG A 55 -13.61 0.88 -4.47
C ARG A 55 -13.86 -0.60 -4.19
N ARG A 56 -15.12 -0.94 -3.95
CA ARG A 56 -15.54 -2.35 -3.76
C ARG A 56 -15.21 -3.26 -4.93
N SER A 57 -15.11 -2.71 -6.14
CA SER A 57 -14.73 -3.45 -7.35
C SER A 57 -13.22 -3.67 -7.49
N CYS A 58 -12.41 -3.18 -6.54
CA CYS A 58 -10.96 -3.31 -6.54
C CYS A 58 -10.51 -4.05 -5.27
N PRO A 59 -10.80 -5.36 -5.12
CA PRO A 59 -10.29 -6.13 -4.00
C PRO A 59 -8.77 -6.29 -4.12
N PRO A 60 -8.05 -6.45 -3.00
CA PRO A 60 -6.65 -6.84 -3.03
C PRO A 60 -6.49 -8.20 -3.71
N THR A 61 -5.49 -8.33 -4.57
CA THR A 61 -5.17 -9.57 -5.30
C THR A 61 -3.99 -10.33 -4.73
N LEU A 62 -3.15 -9.65 -3.93
CA LEU A 62 -2.01 -10.24 -3.22
C LEU A 62 -2.38 -10.52 -1.76
N PRO A 63 -1.62 -11.38 -1.07
CA PRO A 63 -1.80 -11.60 0.36
C PRO A 63 -1.74 -10.28 1.13
N LEU A 64 -2.76 -10.04 1.98
CA LEU A 64 -2.85 -8.81 2.78
C LEU A 64 -1.88 -8.78 3.95
N CYS A 65 -1.51 -9.95 4.48
CA CYS A 65 -0.61 -10.06 5.61
C CYS A 65 0.47 -11.09 5.30
N LEU A 66 1.72 -10.67 5.38
CA LEU A 66 2.88 -11.52 5.17
C LEU A 66 3.43 -12.11 6.49
N GLY A 67 2.78 -11.80 7.61
CA GLY A 67 3.15 -12.31 8.92
C GLY A 67 3.98 -11.32 9.75
N LEU A 68 4.37 -11.78 10.94
CA LEU A 68 5.19 -11.03 11.89
C LEU A 68 6.67 -11.40 11.71
N ARG A 69 7.55 -10.45 11.98
CA ARG A 69 9.01 -10.61 11.94
C ARG A 69 9.60 -10.12 13.25
N GLN A 70 10.73 -10.68 13.67
CA GLN A 70 11.50 -10.26 14.84
C GLN A 70 12.80 -9.59 14.39
N CYS A 71 12.68 -8.48 13.69
CA CYS A 71 13.78 -7.69 13.18
C CYS A 71 13.33 -6.23 13.03
N SER A 72 14.22 -5.32 12.71
CA SER A 72 13.86 -3.93 12.45
C SER A 72 12.96 -3.81 11.21
N LEU A 73 12.16 -2.75 11.15
CA LEU A 73 11.28 -2.47 10.01
C LEU A 73 12.05 -2.41 8.70
N GLN A 74 13.19 -1.73 8.70
CA GLN A 74 14.02 -1.60 7.51
C GLN A 74 14.54 -2.96 7.04
N GLU A 75 15.03 -3.79 7.94
CA GLU A 75 15.51 -5.13 7.64
C GLU A 75 14.38 -6.01 7.11
N ALA A 76 13.20 -5.98 7.74
CA ALA A 76 12.03 -6.72 7.28
C ALA A 76 11.65 -6.36 5.83
N LEU A 77 11.62 -5.06 5.51
CA LEU A 77 11.26 -4.60 4.17
C LEU A 77 12.32 -4.92 3.11
N GLN A 78 13.60 -4.96 3.50
CA GLN A 78 14.71 -5.27 2.60
C GLN A 78 14.90 -6.77 2.33
N THR A 79 14.53 -7.62 3.30
CA THR A 79 14.69 -9.07 3.19
C THR A 79 13.45 -9.78 2.66
N GLU A 80 12.30 -9.10 2.61
CA GLU A 80 11.07 -9.70 2.08
C GLU A 80 11.24 -10.02 0.59
N PRO A 81 10.88 -11.23 0.15
CA PRO A 81 10.94 -11.59 -1.25
C PRO A 81 10.09 -10.65 -2.11
N PRO A 82 10.52 -10.32 -3.34
CA PRO A 82 9.76 -9.44 -4.22
C PRO A 82 8.39 -10.02 -4.54
N LEU A 83 7.34 -9.24 -4.26
CA LEU A 83 5.94 -9.62 -4.47
C LEU A 83 5.53 -9.57 -5.96
N CYS A 84 6.33 -8.92 -6.78
CA CYS A 84 6.13 -8.84 -8.22
C CYS A 84 7.47 -8.72 -8.93
N PRO A 85 7.57 -9.13 -10.20
CA PRO A 85 8.76 -8.89 -10.99
C PRO A 85 8.96 -7.39 -11.17
N GLY A 86 10.09 -6.91 -10.73
CA GLY A 86 10.47 -5.49 -10.83
C GLY A 86 11.88 -5.32 -10.31
N ARG A 87 12.63 -4.43 -10.96
CA ARG A 87 14.06 -4.27 -10.64
C ARG A 87 14.32 -3.17 -9.61
N HIS A 88 13.38 -2.25 -9.44
CA HIS A 88 13.58 -1.09 -8.58
C HIS A 88 12.38 -0.89 -7.67
N TRP A 89 12.65 -0.81 -6.40
CA TRP A 89 11.65 -0.50 -5.38
C TRP A 89 12.00 0.83 -4.74
N ARG A 90 10.97 1.63 -4.53
CA ARG A 90 11.06 2.83 -3.73
C ARG A 90 10.66 2.50 -2.30
N LEU A 91 11.62 2.61 -1.39
CA LEU A 91 11.41 2.43 0.04
C LEU A 91 11.24 3.80 0.68
N VAL A 92 10.16 4.00 1.41
CA VAL A 92 9.88 5.23 2.16
C VAL A 92 9.79 4.86 3.64
N LEU A 93 10.68 5.41 4.43
CA LEU A 93 10.77 5.16 5.87
C LEU A 93 10.53 6.44 6.65
N ASP A 94 9.89 6.33 7.82
CA ASP A 94 9.91 7.41 8.78
C ASP A 94 11.35 7.68 9.23
N ALA A 95 11.71 8.94 9.37
CA ALA A 95 13.07 9.35 9.68
C ALA A 95 13.09 10.56 10.63
N ASP A 96 14.18 10.73 11.34
CA ASP A 96 14.39 11.93 12.15
C ASP A 96 14.52 13.16 11.21
N PRO A 97 13.90 14.30 11.54
CA PRO A 97 14.03 15.53 10.77
C PRO A 97 15.47 16.01 10.55
N LEU A 98 16.39 15.62 11.44
CA LEU A 98 17.79 15.99 11.37
C LEU A 98 18.67 15.05 10.55
N GLU A 99 18.11 13.90 10.10
CA GLU A 99 18.87 12.96 9.28
C GLU A 99 19.08 13.50 7.85
N PRO A 100 20.26 13.31 7.27
CA PRO A 100 20.52 13.69 5.88
C PRO A 100 19.61 12.95 4.89
N GLY A 101 19.11 13.68 3.89
CA GLY A 101 18.23 13.08 2.86
C GLY A 101 16.77 12.91 3.28
N THR A 102 16.38 13.46 4.43
CA THR A 102 15.01 13.49 4.91
C THR A 102 14.21 14.60 4.23
N ALA A 103 13.01 14.27 3.79
CA ALA A 103 12.04 15.22 3.24
C ALA A 103 10.79 15.29 4.11
N VAL A 104 10.17 16.46 4.19
CA VAL A 104 8.91 16.65 4.90
C VAL A 104 7.75 16.29 3.98
N GLN A 105 6.92 15.35 4.42
CA GLN A 105 5.71 14.91 3.72
C GLN A 105 4.46 15.28 4.52
N ARG A 106 3.40 15.69 3.82
CA ARG A 106 2.11 16.02 4.43
C ARG A 106 1.13 14.87 4.21
N ASP A 107 1.21 13.85 5.03
CA ASP A 107 0.39 12.64 4.87
C ASP A 107 -0.08 12.01 6.20
N VAL A 108 0.31 12.59 7.34
CA VAL A 108 -0.15 12.12 8.66
C VAL A 108 -1.63 12.49 8.85
N PRO A 109 -2.54 11.52 8.95
CA PRO A 109 -3.96 11.81 9.14
C PRO A 109 -4.20 12.41 10.52
N VAL A 110 -4.69 13.65 10.57
CA VAL A 110 -5.10 14.35 11.81
C VAL A 110 -6.61 14.24 11.99
N SER A 111 -7.37 14.38 10.91
CA SER A 111 -8.83 14.23 10.92
C SER A 111 -9.33 13.63 9.62
N PHE A 112 -10.19 12.62 9.72
CA PHE A 112 -10.91 12.02 8.60
C PHE A 112 -12.34 12.57 8.44
N ASP A 113 -12.71 13.67 9.15
CA ASP A 113 -14.03 14.29 8.99
C ASP A 113 -14.29 14.55 7.50
N PRO A 114 -15.40 14.02 6.93
CA PRO A 114 -15.72 14.21 5.51
C PRO A 114 -15.84 15.67 5.09
N ARG A 115 -16.16 16.55 6.03
CA ARG A 115 -16.32 18.00 5.80
C ARG A 115 -15.01 18.75 5.89
N HIS A 116 -14.03 18.23 6.65
CA HIS A 116 -12.76 18.91 6.89
C HIS A 116 -11.65 17.90 7.20
N ARG A 117 -11.14 17.27 6.16
CA ARG A 117 -9.98 16.38 6.29
C ARG A 117 -8.72 17.20 6.53
N GLN A 118 -7.96 16.79 7.53
CA GLN A 118 -6.71 17.45 7.90
C GLN A 118 -5.57 16.44 7.90
N TYR A 119 -4.42 16.89 7.38
CA TYR A 119 -3.19 16.12 7.38
C TYR A 119 -2.07 16.94 8.01
N GLY A 120 -1.36 16.32 8.93
CA GLY A 120 -0.11 16.82 9.50
C GLY A 120 1.10 16.44 8.66
N TYR A 121 2.26 16.80 9.18
CA TYR A 121 3.54 16.57 8.52
C TYR A 121 4.32 15.50 9.26
N ARG A 122 5.10 14.71 8.53
CA ARG A 122 6.14 13.82 9.04
C ARG A 122 7.41 13.97 8.22
N SER A 123 8.50 13.55 8.80
CA SER A 123 9.77 13.44 8.09
C SER A 123 9.94 12.03 7.56
N ALA A 124 10.30 11.91 6.31
CA ALA A 124 10.50 10.62 5.66
C ALA A 124 11.76 10.63 4.80
N ARG A 125 12.44 9.50 4.76
CA ARG A 125 13.60 9.24 3.89
C ARG A 125 13.21 8.29 2.78
N GLU A 126 13.56 8.63 1.55
CA GLU A 126 13.39 7.78 0.40
C GLU A 126 14.70 7.08 0.02
N LEU A 127 14.61 5.78 -0.20
CA LEU A 127 15.71 4.95 -0.67
C LEU A 127 15.26 4.18 -1.90
N TRP A 128 16.14 4.06 -2.87
CA TRP A 128 15.90 3.21 -4.03
C TRP A 128 16.71 1.92 -3.87
N GLN A 129 16.03 0.81 -3.97
CA GLN A 129 16.65 -0.51 -3.85
C GLN A 129 16.48 -1.26 -5.16
N THR A 130 17.59 -1.81 -5.64
CA THR A 130 17.56 -2.75 -6.75
C THR A 130 17.42 -4.15 -6.17
N MET A 131 16.36 -4.84 -6.52
CA MET A 131 16.16 -6.22 -6.10
C MET A 131 16.96 -7.16 -7.02
N PRO A 132 17.54 -8.24 -6.48
CA PRO A 132 18.09 -9.29 -7.31
C PRO A 132 17.01 -9.82 -8.26
N ASP A 133 17.42 -10.20 -9.46
CA ASP A 133 16.50 -10.82 -10.42
C ASP A 133 15.79 -11.99 -9.73
N SER A 134 14.48 -11.99 -9.78
CA SER A 134 13.69 -13.12 -9.27
C SER A 134 14.16 -14.39 -9.99
N PRO A 135 14.40 -15.49 -9.28
CA PRO A 135 14.73 -16.74 -9.94
C PRO A 135 13.62 -17.05 -10.94
N GLU A 136 14.05 -17.37 -12.14
CA GLU A 136 13.32 -17.73 -13.35
C GLU A 136 11.78 -17.76 -13.23
N LYS A 137 11.15 -16.93 -14.06
CA LYS A 137 9.74 -17.11 -14.42
C LYS A 137 9.59 -18.58 -14.81
N THR A 138 8.88 -19.35 -14.00
CA THR A 138 8.28 -20.57 -14.52
C THR A 138 7.41 -20.12 -15.69
N GLU A 139 7.77 -20.48 -16.90
CA GLU A 139 6.95 -20.33 -18.09
C GLU A 139 5.70 -21.23 -17.91
N HIS A 140 4.83 -20.82 -17.02
CA HIS A 140 3.51 -21.42 -16.93
C HIS A 140 2.69 -20.78 -18.05
N ASP A 141 2.61 -21.47 -19.17
CA ASP A 141 1.70 -21.15 -20.26
C ASP A 141 0.37 -21.87 -20.00
N PRO A 142 -0.66 -21.15 -19.50
CA PRO A 142 -1.95 -21.77 -19.18
C PRO A 142 -2.67 -22.35 -20.40
N PHE A 143 -2.21 -22.05 -21.62
CA PHE A 143 -2.77 -22.59 -22.85
C PHE A 143 -2.05 -23.84 -23.36
N ARG A 144 -0.96 -24.26 -22.73
CA ARG A 144 -0.29 -25.51 -23.04
C ARG A 144 -0.89 -26.73 -22.36
N GLU A 145 -1.77 -26.52 -21.38
CA GLU A 145 -2.44 -27.59 -20.60
C GLU A 145 -3.87 -27.86 -21.08
N LEU A 146 -4.32 -27.24 -22.15
CA LEU A 146 -5.59 -27.53 -22.84
C LEU A 146 -5.34 -28.37 -24.07
#